data_8b877dc066fb9a2c164e28732304043c
#
_entry.id   8b877dc066fb9a2c164e28732304043c
#
_cell.length_a   1.000
_cell.length_b   1.000
_cell.length_c   1.000
_cell.angle_alpha   90.00
_cell.angle_beta   90.00
_cell.angle_gamma   90.00
#
_symmetry.space_group_name_H-M   'P 1'
#
loop_
_entity.id
_entity.type
_entity.pdbx_description
1 polymer ?
#
loop_
_entity_poly.entity_id
_entity_poly.type
_entity_poly.pdbx_seq_one_letter_code
_entity_poly.pdbx_strand_id
1 'polypeptide(L)'
;MPLEPLLPLFHRLNREHFEGALCQGHQPLVALRWSDGRLRRTAGLYRRGPAVAPPFGREIVLSRPLLDPLPREATESTLCHEMIHAWVDLVLQREEGHGPCFRQRMQVINATQSRFEVSVRHRF
;
A
#
# COMPACT_ATOMS: atom_id res chain seq x y z
N MET A 1 15.67 -12.28 -9.75
CA MET A 1 15.73 -11.63 -8.41
C MET A 1 14.51 -11.99 -7.60
N PRO A 2 14.68 -12.36 -6.35
CA PRO A 2 13.52 -12.57 -5.50
C PRO A 2 12.78 -11.24 -5.27
N LEU A 3 11.47 -11.32 -5.18
CA LEU A 3 10.64 -10.16 -4.89
C LEU A 3 10.85 -9.70 -3.44
N GLU A 4 10.71 -8.40 -3.22
CA GLU A 4 10.73 -7.82 -1.88
C GLU A 4 9.67 -8.48 -1.01
N PRO A 5 10.00 -8.99 0.19
CA PRO A 5 8.98 -9.48 1.11
C PRO A 5 8.05 -8.34 1.55
N LEU A 6 6.75 -8.53 1.41
CA LEU A 6 5.79 -7.45 1.66
C LEU A 6 5.54 -7.22 3.14
N LEU A 7 5.54 -8.26 3.96
CA LEU A 7 5.18 -8.08 5.37
C LEU A 7 6.20 -7.25 6.16
N PRO A 8 7.51 -7.51 6.08
CA PRO A 8 8.48 -6.64 6.75
C PRO A 8 8.44 -5.21 6.22
N LEU A 9 8.26 -5.02 4.92
CA LEU A 9 8.15 -3.69 4.32
C LEU A 9 6.91 -2.97 4.82
N PHE A 10 5.77 -3.67 4.88
CA PHE A 10 4.54 -3.13 5.43
C PHE A 10 4.73 -2.65 6.88
N HIS A 11 5.32 -3.48 7.72
CA HIS A 11 5.53 -3.10 9.13
C HIS A 11 6.43 -1.87 9.26
N ARG A 12 7.47 -1.78 8.45
CA ARG A 12 8.37 -0.61 8.46
C ARG A 12 7.61 0.65 8.04
N LEU A 13 6.89 0.60 6.91
CA LEU A 13 6.14 1.77 6.42
C LEU A 13 5.02 2.16 7.38
N ASN A 14 4.36 1.17 8.00
CA ASN A 14 3.32 1.42 8.99
C ASN A 14 3.87 2.18 10.19
N ARG A 15 5.02 1.77 10.69
CA ARG A 15 5.68 2.43 11.81
C ARG A 15 6.16 3.84 11.43
N GLU A 16 6.76 3.98 10.26
CA GLU A 16 7.37 5.25 9.84
C GLU A 16 6.34 6.30 9.42
N HIS A 17 5.23 5.90 8.82
CA HIS A 17 4.33 6.83 8.14
C HIS A 17 2.88 6.79 8.61
N PHE A 18 2.48 5.80 9.40
CA PHE A 18 1.10 5.63 9.85
C PHE A 18 0.99 5.42 11.35
N GLU A 19 2.07 5.66 12.09
CA GLU A 19 2.09 5.59 13.56
C GLU A 19 1.61 4.23 14.09
N GLY A 20 1.83 3.16 13.31
CA GLY A 20 1.40 1.82 13.66
C GLY A 20 -0.08 1.55 13.50
N ALA A 21 -0.84 2.50 12.96
CA ALA A 21 -2.31 2.43 12.94
C ALA A 21 -2.89 1.31 12.07
N LEU A 22 -2.10 0.75 11.14
CA LEU A 22 -2.57 -0.30 10.22
C LEU A 22 -2.37 -1.71 10.75
N CYS A 23 -2.02 -1.84 12.03
CA CYS A 23 -1.93 -3.13 12.73
C CYS A 23 -2.74 -3.09 14.02
N GLN A 24 -3.18 -4.27 14.44
CA GLN A 24 -3.66 -4.51 15.79
C GLN A 24 -2.63 -5.43 16.46
N GLY A 25 -1.81 -4.88 17.36
CA GLY A 25 -0.62 -5.57 17.82
C GLY A 25 0.35 -5.78 16.65
N HIS A 26 0.72 -7.02 16.37
CA HIS A 26 1.56 -7.36 15.23
C HIS A 26 0.75 -7.82 14.00
N GLN A 27 -0.58 -7.85 14.11
CA GLN A 27 -1.44 -8.34 13.05
C GLN A 27 -1.85 -7.20 12.12
N PRO A 28 -1.47 -7.24 10.82
CA PRO A 28 -1.95 -6.26 9.85
C PRO A 28 -3.48 -6.29 9.75
N LEU A 29 -4.07 -5.12 9.53
CA LEU A 29 -5.51 -5.00 9.30
C LEU A 29 -5.91 -5.35 7.87
N VAL A 30 -4.94 -5.62 7.01
CA VAL A 30 -5.15 -5.96 5.59
C VAL A 30 -4.35 -7.21 5.25
N ALA A 31 -4.84 -7.99 4.29
CA ALA A 31 -4.07 -9.04 3.68
C ALA A 31 -3.11 -8.44 2.64
N LEU A 32 -1.94 -9.05 2.49
CA LEU A 32 -0.91 -8.56 1.57
C LEU A 32 -0.51 -9.69 0.64
N ARG A 33 -0.43 -9.43 -0.65
CA ARG A 33 0.12 -10.43 -1.58
C ARG A 33 0.65 -9.80 -2.87
N TRP A 34 1.55 -10.52 -3.49
CA TRP A 34 1.92 -10.28 -4.89
C TRP A 34 0.86 -10.93 -5.79
N SER A 35 0.57 -10.28 -6.91
CA SER A 35 -0.38 -10.82 -7.89
C SER A 35 0.15 -12.09 -8.54
N ASP A 36 -0.78 -12.88 -9.08
CA ASP A 36 -0.48 -14.13 -9.79
C ASP A 36 -0.11 -13.90 -11.27
N GLY A 37 0.13 -12.66 -11.68
CA GLY A 37 0.46 -12.28 -13.05
C GLY A 37 -0.68 -11.68 -13.84
N ARG A 38 -1.87 -11.60 -13.27
CA ARG A 38 -3.05 -11.03 -13.95
C ARG A 38 -3.14 -9.52 -13.82
N LEU A 39 -2.58 -8.95 -12.77
CA LEU A 39 -2.59 -7.51 -12.55
C LEU A 39 -1.47 -6.89 -13.37
N ARG A 40 -1.80 -6.29 -14.51
CA ARG A 40 -0.82 -5.78 -15.48
C ARG A 40 -1.00 -4.32 -15.87
N ARG A 41 -2.11 -3.68 -15.48
CA ARG A 41 -2.41 -2.30 -15.88
C ARG A 41 -2.15 -1.30 -14.78
N THR A 42 -2.10 -1.75 -13.54
CA THR A 42 -1.77 -0.89 -12.40
C THR A 42 -0.75 -1.61 -11.53
N ALA A 43 0.14 -0.85 -10.92
CA ALA A 43 1.21 -1.40 -10.08
C ALA A 43 0.68 -2.02 -8.79
N GLY A 44 -0.46 -1.53 -8.28
CA GLY A 44 -1.07 -2.08 -7.08
C GLY A 44 -2.53 -1.74 -6.99
N LEU A 45 -3.21 -2.40 -6.06
CA LEU A 45 -4.59 -2.06 -5.75
C LEU A 45 -4.90 -2.37 -4.28
N TYR A 46 -5.86 -1.63 -3.76
CA TYR A 46 -6.48 -1.88 -2.47
C TYR A 46 -7.93 -2.27 -2.72
N ARG A 47 -8.36 -3.39 -2.16
CA ARG A 47 -9.74 -3.82 -2.34
C ARG A 47 -10.33 -4.32 -1.04
N ARG A 48 -11.65 -4.25 -0.96
CA ARG A 48 -12.43 -4.65 0.21
C ARG A 48 -13.70 -5.35 -0.26
N GLY A 49 -14.29 -6.13 0.63
CA GLY A 49 -15.55 -6.80 0.38
C GLY A 49 -15.51 -8.28 0.69
N PRO A 50 -16.66 -8.96 0.46
CA PRO A 50 -16.82 -10.36 0.85
C PRO A 50 -15.94 -11.33 0.06
N ALA A 51 -15.38 -10.90 -1.06
CA ALA A 51 -14.46 -11.73 -1.84
C ALA A 51 -13.07 -11.84 -1.20
N VAL A 52 -12.75 -10.98 -0.24
CA VAL A 52 -11.48 -11.03 0.49
C VAL A 52 -11.65 -11.94 1.69
N ALA A 53 -10.75 -12.91 1.81
CA ALA A 53 -10.87 -13.95 2.83
C ALA A 53 -10.83 -13.39 4.26
N PRO A 54 -11.66 -13.89 5.17
CA PRO A 54 -11.55 -13.53 6.58
C PRO A 54 -10.17 -13.89 7.13
N PRO A 55 -9.67 -13.20 8.21
CA PRO A 55 -10.41 -12.21 9.01
C PRO A 55 -10.29 -10.78 8.50
N PHE A 56 -9.58 -10.55 7.40
CA PHE A 56 -9.20 -9.19 7.03
C PHE A 56 -10.34 -8.40 6.38
N GLY A 57 -11.04 -8.98 5.39
CA GLY A 57 -12.02 -8.26 4.60
C GLY A 57 -11.42 -7.15 3.74
N ARG A 58 -10.11 -6.96 3.78
CA ARG A 58 -9.34 -5.92 3.07
C ARG A 58 -8.05 -6.53 2.55
N GLU A 59 -7.63 -6.11 1.35
CA GLU A 59 -6.44 -6.67 0.74
C GLU A 59 -5.68 -5.62 -0.07
N ILE A 60 -4.35 -5.64 0.04
CA ILE A 60 -3.45 -4.92 -0.84
C ILE A 60 -2.77 -5.94 -1.74
N VAL A 61 -2.84 -5.72 -3.06
CA VAL A 61 -2.20 -6.57 -4.07
C VAL A 61 -1.23 -5.72 -4.86
N LEU A 62 0.00 -6.19 -5.01
CA LEU A 62 1.02 -5.53 -5.83
C LEU A 62 1.27 -6.35 -7.10
N SER A 63 1.47 -5.65 -8.20
CA SER A 63 1.68 -6.27 -9.50
C SER A 63 3.10 -6.83 -9.61
N ARG A 64 3.21 -8.16 -9.65
CA ARG A 64 4.48 -8.82 -9.90
C ARG A 64 5.05 -8.44 -11.28
N PRO A 65 4.27 -8.52 -12.38
CA PRO A 65 4.82 -8.22 -13.70
C PRO A 65 5.33 -6.78 -13.84
N LEU A 66 4.66 -5.82 -13.21
CA LEU A 66 5.05 -4.42 -13.36
C LEU A 66 6.20 -4.04 -12.42
N LEU A 67 6.26 -4.59 -11.21
CA LEU A 67 7.21 -4.15 -10.20
C LEU A 67 8.48 -4.98 -10.16
N ASP A 68 8.43 -6.26 -10.54
CA ASP A 68 9.60 -7.14 -10.50
C ASP A 68 10.81 -6.57 -11.27
N PRO A 69 10.66 -6.03 -12.51
CA PRO A 69 11.80 -5.47 -13.24
C PRO A 69 12.24 -4.09 -12.78
N LEU A 70 11.55 -3.46 -11.84
CA LEU A 70 11.83 -2.09 -11.42
C LEU A 70 12.65 -2.05 -10.13
N PRO A 71 13.30 -0.90 -9.82
CA PRO A 71 14.00 -0.73 -8.56
C PRO A 71 13.07 -0.91 -7.36
N ARG A 72 13.67 -1.24 -6.22
CA ARG A 72 12.95 -1.46 -4.95
C ARG A 72 12.06 -0.28 -4.57
N GLU A 73 12.48 0.94 -4.89
CA GLU A 73 11.73 2.16 -4.58
C GLU A 73 10.34 2.17 -5.22
N ALA A 74 10.18 1.52 -6.37
CA ALA A 74 8.87 1.38 -7.01
C ALA A 74 7.92 0.52 -6.16
N THR A 75 8.42 -0.56 -5.58
CA THR A 75 7.64 -1.40 -4.66
C THR A 75 7.29 -0.65 -3.38
N GLU A 76 8.25 0.07 -2.80
CA GLU A 76 8.02 0.87 -1.60
C GLU A 76 6.95 1.94 -1.85
N SER A 77 7.07 2.68 -2.94
CA SER A 77 6.14 3.73 -3.32
C SER A 77 4.74 3.16 -3.57
N THR A 78 4.64 2.05 -4.29
CA THR A 78 3.36 1.42 -4.61
C THR A 78 2.68 0.89 -3.35
N LEU A 79 3.41 0.18 -2.50
CA LEU A 79 2.84 -0.32 -1.25
C LEU A 79 2.37 0.83 -0.36
N CYS A 80 3.17 1.88 -0.24
CA CYS A 80 2.80 3.05 0.55
C CYS A 80 1.52 3.71 0.02
N HIS A 81 1.40 3.84 -1.30
CA HIS A 81 0.19 4.36 -1.95
C HIS A 81 -1.06 3.57 -1.53
N GLU A 82 -1.00 2.24 -1.62
CA GLU A 82 -2.15 1.40 -1.24
C GLU A 82 -2.39 1.44 0.27
N MET A 83 -1.34 1.59 1.07
CA MET A 83 -1.48 1.74 2.52
C MET A 83 -2.18 3.05 2.88
N ILE A 84 -1.99 4.13 2.11
CA ILE A 84 -2.74 5.37 2.32
C ILE A 84 -4.24 5.10 2.10
N HIS A 85 -4.60 4.36 1.05
CA HIS A 85 -6.00 3.97 0.85
C HIS A 85 -6.56 3.19 2.04
N ALA A 86 -5.80 2.22 2.56
CA ALA A 86 -6.21 1.45 3.73
C ALA A 86 -6.39 2.35 4.95
N TRP A 87 -5.47 3.30 5.15
CA TRP A 87 -5.53 4.23 6.27
C TRP A 87 -6.75 5.15 6.20
N VAL A 88 -7.04 5.71 5.03
CA VAL A 88 -8.22 6.55 4.83
C VAL A 88 -9.50 5.73 5.09
N ASP A 89 -9.56 4.49 4.60
CA ASP A 89 -10.72 3.62 4.78
C ASP A 89 -10.88 3.17 6.24
N LEU A 90 -9.83 2.63 6.83
CA LEU A 90 -9.93 1.94 8.12
C LEU A 90 -9.75 2.85 9.32
N VAL A 91 -8.87 3.84 9.23
CA VAL A 91 -8.56 4.73 10.35
C VAL A 91 -9.44 5.97 10.31
N LEU A 92 -9.53 6.64 9.15
CA LEU A 92 -10.36 7.84 9.01
C LEU A 92 -11.82 7.52 8.70
N GLN A 93 -12.10 6.30 8.24
CA GLN A 93 -13.45 5.84 7.87
C GLN A 93 -14.09 6.74 6.82
N ARG A 94 -13.33 7.03 5.75
CA ARG A 94 -13.78 7.87 4.64
C ARG A 94 -13.69 7.13 3.33
N GLU A 95 -14.58 7.48 2.40
CA GLU A 95 -14.60 6.96 1.04
C GLU A 95 -14.36 8.12 0.08
N GLU A 96 -13.08 8.38 -0.22
CA GLU A 96 -12.76 9.55 -1.05
C GLU A 96 -11.78 9.26 -2.20
N GLY A 97 -11.35 8.00 -2.36
CA GLY A 97 -10.37 7.66 -3.39
C GLY A 97 -9.08 8.46 -3.22
N HIS A 98 -8.73 9.29 -4.21
CA HIS A 98 -7.56 10.18 -4.13
C HIS A 98 -7.98 11.60 -3.72
N GLY A 99 -8.87 11.70 -2.74
CA GLY A 99 -9.37 12.96 -2.24
C GLY A 99 -8.42 13.68 -1.28
N PRO A 100 -8.94 14.68 -0.53
CA PRO A 100 -8.09 15.54 0.31
C PRO A 100 -7.27 14.79 1.36
N CYS A 101 -7.84 13.81 2.04
CA CYS A 101 -7.12 13.08 3.09
C CYS A 101 -6.00 12.23 2.51
N PHE A 102 -6.23 11.58 1.36
CA PHE A 102 -5.20 10.84 0.66
C PHE A 102 -4.05 11.76 0.26
N ARG A 103 -4.38 12.89 -0.38
CA ARG A 103 -3.38 13.84 -0.89
C ARG A 103 -2.57 14.47 0.23
N GLN A 104 -3.20 14.78 1.34
CA GLN A 104 -2.51 15.35 2.49
C GLN A 104 -1.51 14.36 3.08
N ARG A 105 -1.91 13.11 3.29
CA ARG A 105 -1.01 12.08 3.82
C ARG A 105 0.13 11.81 2.84
N MET A 106 -0.15 11.76 1.56
CA MET A 106 0.86 11.60 0.51
C MET A 106 1.91 12.70 0.60
N GLN A 107 1.48 13.96 0.75
CA GLN A 107 2.40 15.10 0.84
C GLN A 107 3.25 15.02 2.11
N VAL A 108 2.68 14.63 3.24
CA VAL A 108 3.42 14.45 4.49
C VAL A 108 4.49 13.38 4.34
N ILE A 109 4.15 12.25 3.74
CA ILE A 109 5.11 11.17 3.53
C ILE A 109 6.24 11.62 2.61
N ASN A 110 5.91 12.29 1.51
CA ASN A 110 6.92 12.77 0.56
C ASN A 110 7.83 13.83 1.17
N ALA A 111 7.34 14.59 2.14
CA ALA A 111 8.13 15.62 2.83
C ALA A 111 9.06 15.03 3.90
N THR A 112 8.78 13.82 4.41
CA THR A 112 9.54 13.24 5.52
C THR A 112 10.67 12.31 5.09
N GLN A 113 10.71 11.92 3.83
CA GLN A 113 11.77 11.07 3.30
C GLN A 113 11.95 11.33 1.80
N SER A 114 13.12 10.98 1.27
CA SER A 114 13.45 11.20 -0.15
C SER A 114 13.78 9.91 -0.90
N ARG A 115 13.63 8.76 -0.25
CA ARG A 115 13.98 7.46 -0.82
C ARG A 115 13.05 7.04 -1.94
N PHE A 116 11.77 7.40 -1.82
CA PHE A 116 10.76 7.18 -2.85
C PHE A 116 9.77 8.34 -2.83
N GLU A 117 8.97 8.45 -3.90
CA GLU A 117 7.90 9.44 -3.98
C GLU A 117 6.58 8.72 -4.21
N VAL A 118 5.57 9.02 -3.40
CA VAL A 118 4.21 8.55 -3.60
C VAL A 118 3.49 9.54 -4.49
N SER A 119 2.83 9.06 -5.53
CA SER A 119 2.03 9.89 -6.43
C SER A 119 0.61 9.35 -6.53
N VAL A 120 -0.31 10.19 -7.02
CA VAL A 120 -1.70 9.78 -7.24
C VAL A 120 -1.75 8.69 -8.32
N ARG A 121 -0.88 8.77 -9.31
CA ARG A 121 -0.71 7.73 -10.33
C ARG A 121 0.65 7.09 -10.15
N HIS A 122 0.70 5.77 -10.32
CA HIS A 122 1.99 5.07 -10.28
C HIS A 122 2.79 5.43 -11.52
N ARG A 123 3.89 6.14 -11.35
CA ARG A 123 4.77 6.59 -12.43
C ARG A 123 6.13 5.91 -12.28
N PHE A 124 6.38 4.95 -13.13
CA PHE A 124 7.65 4.24 -13.09
C PHE A 124 8.31 4.15 -14.47
#